data_93f67c1840824b5845ac91ebb8d674c5
#
_entry.id   93f67c1840824b5845ac91ebb8d674c5
#
_cell.length_a   1.000
_cell.length_b   1.000
_cell.length_c   1.000
_cell.angle_alpha   90.00
_cell.angle_beta   90.00
_cell.angle_gamma   90.00
#
_symmetry.space_group_name_H-M   'P 1'
#
loop_
_entity.id
_entity.type
_entity.pdbx_description
1 polymer ?
#
loop_
_entity_poly.entity_id
_entity_poly.type
_entity_poly.pdbx_seq_one_letter_code
_entity_poly.pdbx_strand_id
1 'polypeptide(L)'
;AKACADMVLKCLEIKQRKSLQSYCKTYSSIPVHSFADLNPQTTFYTRIKRKNVRKSFPTVSVSDITPSTKEFDENHPLFEKNLVFTGELSTVDRAEAMQLVVDKGAVIKSGVSGKTDYLVVGKQDPSVVGPDGLSSKERKAKELMKKESKIRILKEKEFLQLLS
;
A
#
# COMPACT_ATOMS: atom_id res chain seq x y z
N ALA A 1 -12.01 35.01 -27.00
CA ALA A 1 -12.93 35.10 -25.86
C ALA A 1 -14.08 34.09 -25.95
N LYS A 2 -14.78 33.97 -27.10
CA LYS A 2 -15.94 33.07 -27.26
C LYS A 2 -15.57 31.60 -27.03
N ALA A 3 -14.48 31.12 -27.59
CA ALA A 3 -14.02 29.74 -27.43
C ALA A 3 -13.75 29.33 -25.96
N CYS A 4 -13.23 30.26 -25.15
CA CYS A 4 -13.02 30.02 -23.72
C CYS A 4 -14.35 29.91 -22.97
N ALA A 5 -15.31 30.77 -23.29
CA ALA A 5 -16.65 30.73 -22.69
C ALA A 5 -17.37 29.41 -23.03
N ASP A 6 -17.31 28.99 -24.30
CA ASP A 6 -17.94 27.74 -24.75
C ASP A 6 -17.28 26.52 -24.08
N MET A 7 -15.99 26.54 -23.84
CA MET A 7 -15.28 25.48 -23.10
C MET A 7 -15.71 25.42 -21.63
N VAL A 8 -15.88 26.57 -20.97
CA VAL A 8 -16.36 26.64 -19.60
C VAL A 8 -17.78 26.10 -19.48
N LEU A 9 -18.67 26.49 -20.39
CA LEU A 9 -20.04 25.98 -20.43
C LEU A 9 -20.08 24.45 -20.60
N LYS A 10 -19.29 23.92 -21.55
CA LYS A 10 -19.18 22.48 -21.73
C LYS A 10 -18.64 21.75 -20.50
N CYS A 11 -17.68 22.33 -19.77
CA CYS A 11 -17.19 21.77 -18.52
C CYS A 11 -18.28 21.74 -17.44
N LEU A 12 -19.11 22.78 -17.36
CA LEU A 12 -20.22 22.83 -16.40
C LEU A 12 -21.27 21.77 -16.72
N GLU A 13 -21.60 21.56 -17.99
CA GLU A 13 -22.52 20.51 -18.44
C GLU A 13 -22.00 19.11 -18.09
N ILE A 14 -20.76 18.78 -18.48
CA ILE A 14 -20.14 17.49 -18.23
C ILE A 14 -20.09 17.17 -16.72
N LYS A 15 -19.85 18.20 -15.90
CA LYS A 15 -19.79 18.06 -14.44
C LYS A 15 -21.14 18.26 -13.75
N GLN A 16 -22.22 18.43 -14.50
CA GLN A 16 -23.57 18.65 -13.98
C GLN A 16 -23.64 19.79 -12.94
N ARG A 17 -22.92 20.87 -13.18
CA ARG A 17 -22.87 22.04 -12.29
C ARG A 17 -23.70 23.18 -12.82
N LYS A 18 -24.52 23.76 -11.94
CA LYS A 18 -25.45 24.84 -12.30
C LYS A 18 -24.77 26.21 -12.49
N SER A 19 -23.59 26.39 -11.91
CA SER A 19 -22.89 27.67 -11.99
C SER A 19 -21.37 27.51 -11.86
N LEU A 20 -20.63 28.50 -12.38
CA LEU A 20 -19.18 28.58 -12.23
C LEU A 20 -18.74 28.65 -10.76
N GLN A 21 -19.49 29.35 -9.91
CA GLN A 21 -19.21 29.41 -8.47
C GLN A 21 -19.28 28.05 -7.81
N SER A 22 -20.31 27.23 -8.15
CA SER A 22 -20.45 25.87 -7.65
C SER A 22 -19.30 24.99 -8.12
N TYR A 23 -18.84 25.19 -9.35
CA TYR A 23 -17.68 24.50 -9.90
C TYR A 23 -16.40 24.86 -9.15
N CYS A 24 -16.11 26.15 -8.99
CA CYS A 24 -14.93 26.66 -8.27
C CYS A 24 -14.92 26.23 -6.80
N LYS A 25 -16.07 26.20 -6.13
CA LYS A 25 -16.19 25.72 -4.74
C LYS A 25 -15.81 24.24 -4.60
N THR A 26 -16.17 23.44 -5.58
CA THR A 26 -15.85 21.99 -5.58
C THR A 26 -14.34 21.75 -5.81
N TYR A 27 -13.70 22.64 -6.57
CA TYR A 27 -12.28 22.55 -6.94
C TYR A 27 -11.43 23.62 -6.25
N SER A 28 -11.87 24.13 -5.11
CA SER A 28 -11.20 25.19 -4.34
C SER A 28 -9.79 24.82 -3.86
N SER A 29 -9.44 23.56 -3.87
CA SER A 29 -8.07 23.09 -3.59
C SER A 29 -7.07 23.34 -4.74
N ILE A 30 -7.58 23.74 -5.93
CA ILE A 30 -6.73 24.13 -7.05
C ILE A 30 -6.44 25.62 -6.92
N PRO A 31 -5.18 26.05 -6.74
CA PRO A 31 -4.86 27.46 -6.65
C PRO A 31 -5.23 28.16 -7.96
N VAL A 32 -6.11 29.15 -7.86
CA VAL A 32 -6.48 30.01 -8.99
C VAL A 32 -5.55 31.21 -8.96
N HIS A 33 -4.70 31.34 -9.97
CA HIS A 33 -3.83 32.51 -10.13
C HIS A 33 -4.52 33.56 -10.98
N SER A 34 -4.37 34.82 -10.62
CA SER A 34 -4.81 35.93 -11.49
C SER A 34 -3.94 35.93 -12.75
N PHE A 35 -4.46 36.45 -13.84
CA PHE A 35 -3.71 36.53 -15.09
C PHE A 35 -2.46 37.42 -14.97
N ALA A 36 -2.48 38.38 -14.04
CA ALA A 36 -1.34 39.26 -13.72
C ALA A 36 -0.20 38.52 -13.00
N ASP A 37 -0.54 37.43 -12.27
CA ASP A 37 0.43 36.64 -11.50
C ASP A 37 1.09 35.52 -12.34
N LEU A 38 0.63 35.32 -13.58
CA LEU A 38 1.15 34.31 -14.49
C LEU A 38 2.50 34.75 -15.07
N ASN A 39 3.58 34.20 -14.57
CA ASN A 39 4.88 34.33 -15.21
C ASN A 39 5.00 33.19 -16.27
N PRO A 40 5.07 33.54 -17.59
CA PRO A 40 5.13 32.56 -18.66
C PRO A 40 6.29 31.57 -18.53
N GLN A 41 7.41 31.99 -17.97
CA GLN A 41 8.60 31.14 -17.84
C GLN A 41 8.53 30.19 -16.65
N THR A 42 7.79 30.51 -15.61
CA THR A 42 7.72 29.70 -14.40
C THR A 42 6.40 28.92 -14.28
N THR A 43 5.29 29.52 -14.73
CA THR A 43 3.96 28.95 -14.53
C THR A 43 3.69 27.73 -15.40
N PHE A 44 4.22 27.70 -16.64
CA PHE A 44 4.04 26.57 -17.53
C PHE A 44 5.04 25.43 -17.31
N TYR A 45 6.17 25.70 -16.65
CA TYR A 45 7.21 24.71 -16.39
C TYR A 45 7.27 24.24 -14.94
N THR A 46 6.58 24.87 -14.01
CA THR A 46 6.38 24.28 -12.68
C THR A 46 5.49 23.07 -12.82
N ARG A 47 6.14 21.94 -13.09
CA ARG A 47 5.54 20.63 -12.91
C ARG A 47 4.97 20.62 -11.50
N ILE A 48 3.65 20.76 -11.38
CA ILE A 48 2.96 20.53 -10.12
C ILE A 48 3.49 19.20 -9.65
N LYS A 49 4.36 19.20 -8.66
CA LYS A 49 4.71 17.98 -7.94
C LYS A 49 3.39 17.55 -7.33
N ARG A 50 2.62 16.74 -8.07
CA ARG A 50 1.52 16.01 -7.50
C ARG A 50 2.16 15.32 -6.30
N LYS A 51 1.91 15.83 -5.10
CA LYS A 51 2.09 15.02 -3.91
C LYS A 51 1.27 13.79 -4.28
N ASN A 52 1.93 12.69 -4.53
CA ASN A 52 1.26 11.42 -4.58
C ASN A 52 0.64 11.29 -3.21
N VAL A 53 -0.58 11.77 -3.08
CA VAL A 53 -1.45 11.38 -2.00
C VAL A 53 -1.75 9.93 -2.34
N ARG A 54 -0.77 9.09 -2.03
CA ARG A 54 -1.05 7.68 -1.86
C ARG A 54 -2.13 7.71 -0.81
N LYS A 55 -3.35 7.32 -1.17
CA LYS A 55 -4.34 6.94 -0.18
C LYS A 55 -3.63 5.87 0.64
N SER A 56 -2.99 6.27 1.71
CA SER A 56 -2.50 5.35 2.71
C SER A 56 -3.78 4.84 3.35
N PHE A 57 -4.25 3.70 2.89
CA PHE A 57 -5.11 2.89 3.73
C PHE A 57 -4.38 2.76 5.07
N PRO A 58 -5.07 2.84 6.20
CA PRO A 58 -4.44 2.68 7.50
C PRO A 58 -3.70 1.34 7.50
N THR A 59 -2.43 1.39 7.21
CA THR A 59 -1.56 0.23 7.32
C THR A 59 -1.32 0.06 8.80
N VAL A 60 -1.92 -0.98 9.36
CA VAL A 60 -1.62 -1.40 10.73
C VAL A 60 -0.11 -1.58 10.83
N SER A 61 0.51 -0.82 11.71
CA SER A 61 1.94 -0.93 11.94
C SER A 61 2.22 -2.25 12.67
N VAL A 62 3.30 -2.91 12.29
CA VAL A 62 3.76 -4.13 13.00
C VAL A 62 3.99 -3.89 14.48
N SER A 63 4.32 -2.65 14.88
CA SER A 63 4.51 -2.24 16.26
C SER A 63 3.21 -2.13 17.07
N ASP A 64 2.06 -2.05 16.41
CA ASP A 64 0.77 -1.85 17.08
C ASP A 64 0.11 -3.19 17.44
N ILE A 65 0.67 -4.29 16.98
CA ILE A 65 0.17 -5.65 17.22
C ILE A 65 0.90 -6.25 18.40
N THR A 66 0.16 -6.49 19.46
CA THR A 66 0.64 -7.13 20.69
C THR A 66 -0.08 -8.47 20.88
N PRO A 67 0.58 -9.49 21.45
CA PRO A 67 -0.06 -10.78 21.69
C PRO A 67 -1.23 -10.61 22.66
N SER A 68 -2.35 -11.24 22.33
CA SER A 68 -3.57 -11.25 23.18
C SER A 68 -3.42 -12.22 24.35
N THR A 69 -2.56 -13.24 24.20
CA THR A 69 -2.30 -14.28 25.19
C THR A 69 -0.86 -14.23 25.67
N LYS A 70 -0.64 -14.62 26.92
CA LYS A 70 0.70 -14.78 27.50
C LYS A 70 1.20 -16.23 27.42
N GLU A 71 0.31 -17.15 27.14
CA GLU A 71 0.62 -18.57 27.03
C GLU A 71 0.68 -18.93 25.55
N PHE A 72 1.85 -19.38 25.10
CA PHE A 72 2.08 -19.79 23.71
C PHE A 72 2.27 -21.31 23.66
N ASP A 73 1.81 -21.92 22.59
CA ASP A 73 2.10 -23.31 22.30
C ASP A 73 3.51 -23.41 21.69
N GLU A 74 4.48 -23.83 22.49
CA GLU A 74 5.88 -23.99 22.07
C GLU A 74 6.04 -25.07 20.96
N ASN A 75 5.08 -25.98 20.82
CA ASN A 75 5.10 -27.02 19.76
C ASN A 75 4.57 -26.50 18.44
N HIS A 76 3.97 -25.30 18.40
CA HIS A 76 3.41 -24.77 17.18
C HIS A 76 4.52 -24.39 16.17
N PRO A 77 4.39 -24.74 14.86
CA PRO A 77 5.43 -24.51 13.86
C PRO A 77 5.80 -23.05 13.63
N LEU A 78 4.96 -22.12 14.09
CA LEU A 78 5.19 -20.67 14.00
C LEU A 78 5.83 -20.09 15.27
N PHE A 79 5.95 -20.87 16.35
CA PHE A 79 6.54 -20.37 17.59
C PHE A 79 7.97 -19.87 17.36
N GLU A 80 8.30 -18.67 17.87
CA GLU A 80 9.56 -17.95 17.71
C GLU A 80 10.01 -17.71 16.24
N LYS A 81 9.15 -17.89 15.25
CA LYS A 81 9.49 -17.66 13.85
C LYS A 81 9.29 -16.19 13.44
N ASN A 82 10.19 -15.68 12.63
CA ASN A 82 10.11 -14.36 12.05
C ASN A 82 9.33 -14.39 10.74
N LEU A 83 8.15 -13.75 10.72
CA LEU A 83 7.29 -13.67 9.55
C LEU A 83 7.28 -12.27 8.93
N VAL A 84 7.18 -12.24 7.62
CA VAL A 84 6.99 -11.01 6.85
C VAL A 84 5.79 -11.20 5.91
N PHE A 85 4.93 -10.21 5.85
CA PHE A 85 3.79 -10.20 4.94
C PHE A 85 4.04 -9.28 3.74
N THR A 86 3.61 -9.70 2.56
CA THR A 86 3.61 -8.89 1.34
C THR A 86 2.34 -9.14 0.52
N GLY A 87 1.77 -8.07 -0.04
CA GLY A 87 0.46 -8.12 -0.70
C GLY A 87 -0.71 -8.12 0.27
N GLU A 88 -1.91 -8.22 -0.28
CA GLU A 88 -3.17 -8.32 0.45
C GLU A 88 -3.62 -9.77 0.53
N LEU A 89 -4.10 -10.19 1.68
CA LEU A 89 -4.70 -11.50 1.84
C LEU A 89 -6.16 -11.43 1.37
N SER A 90 -6.62 -12.46 0.71
CA SER A 90 -7.98 -12.50 0.14
C SER A 90 -9.01 -13.07 1.11
N THR A 91 -8.59 -13.93 2.02
CA THR A 91 -9.45 -14.69 2.93
C THR A 91 -9.58 -14.02 4.30
N VAL A 92 -8.51 -13.38 4.78
CA VAL A 92 -8.44 -12.79 6.12
C VAL A 92 -7.86 -11.39 6.00
N ASP A 93 -8.35 -10.46 6.81
CA ASP A 93 -7.75 -9.12 6.87
C ASP A 93 -6.30 -9.21 7.35
N ARG A 94 -5.47 -8.33 6.79
CA ARG A 94 -4.04 -8.32 7.12
C ARG A 94 -3.76 -8.13 8.61
N ALA A 95 -4.53 -7.27 9.27
CA ALA A 95 -4.38 -7.03 10.72
C ALA A 95 -4.76 -8.27 11.53
N GLU A 96 -5.84 -8.93 11.15
CA GLU A 96 -6.31 -10.16 11.77
C GLU A 96 -5.30 -11.30 11.57
N ALA A 97 -4.79 -11.48 10.35
CA ALA A 97 -3.75 -12.46 10.08
C ALA A 97 -2.48 -12.23 10.90
N MET A 98 -2.08 -10.96 11.06
CA MET A 98 -0.94 -10.60 11.89
C MET A 98 -1.20 -10.89 13.36
N GLN A 99 -2.39 -10.59 13.87
CA GLN A 99 -2.77 -10.88 15.27
C GLN A 99 -2.73 -12.38 15.54
N LEU A 100 -3.34 -13.19 14.66
CA LEU A 100 -3.33 -14.64 14.78
C LEU A 100 -1.90 -15.22 14.86
N VAL A 101 -1.00 -14.68 14.05
CA VAL A 101 0.41 -15.12 14.03
C VAL A 101 1.13 -14.76 15.33
N VAL A 102 0.88 -13.56 15.86
CA VAL A 102 1.49 -13.11 17.12
C VAL A 102 0.93 -13.90 18.30
N ASP A 103 -0.36 -14.25 18.28
CA ASP A 103 -1.01 -15.09 19.29
C ASP A 103 -0.47 -16.53 19.29
N LYS A 104 0.15 -16.99 18.20
CA LYS A 104 0.90 -18.26 18.11
C LYS A 104 2.39 -18.13 18.51
N GLY A 105 2.78 -16.99 19.07
CA GLY A 105 4.16 -16.73 19.53
C GLY A 105 5.17 -16.39 18.43
N ALA A 106 4.72 -16.09 17.22
CA ALA A 106 5.61 -15.65 16.14
C ALA A 106 5.90 -14.15 16.19
N VAL A 107 6.99 -13.75 15.57
CA VAL A 107 7.44 -12.35 15.50
C VAL A 107 7.24 -11.81 14.09
N ILE A 108 6.44 -10.75 13.97
CA ILE A 108 6.22 -10.10 12.68
C ILE A 108 7.31 -9.04 12.44
N LYS A 109 7.82 -9.00 11.23
CA LYS A 109 8.79 -8.01 10.77
C LYS A 109 8.25 -7.25 9.56
N SER A 110 8.62 -5.98 9.48
CA SER A 110 8.22 -5.11 8.34
C SER A 110 9.00 -5.40 7.06
N GLY A 111 10.20 -5.96 7.16
CA GLY A 111 11.10 -6.21 6.04
C GLY A 111 11.76 -7.57 6.06
N VAL A 112 12.08 -8.10 4.89
CA VAL A 112 12.79 -9.37 4.71
C VAL A 112 14.27 -9.21 5.04
N SER A 113 14.80 -10.10 5.85
CA SER A 113 16.22 -10.18 6.27
C SER A 113 16.68 -11.63 6.34
N GLY A 114 17.98 -11.86 6.57
CA GLY A 114 18.53 -13.21 6.76
C GLY A 114 17.98 -13.97 7.99
N LYS A 115 17.29 -13.27 8.90
CA LYS A 115 16.63 -13.84 10.07
C LYS A 115 15.14 -14.16 9.82
N THR A 116 14.62 -13.88 8.61
CA THR A 116 13.23 -14.17 8.26
C THR A 116 13.07 -15.66 7.98
N ASP A 117 12.11 -16.31 8.63
CA ASP A 117 11.81 -17.73 8.42
C ASP A 117 10.73 -17.89 7.36
N TYR A 118 9.69 -17.06 7.39
CA TYR A 118 8.56 -17.16 6.46
C TYR A 118 8.24 -15.82 5.80
N LEU A 119 8.02 -15.83 4.50
CA LEU A 119 7.43 -14.73 3.74
C LEU A 119 6.05 -15.15 3.24
N VAL A 120 5.01 -14.56 3.80
CA VAL A 120 3.63 -14.79 3.36
C VAL A 120 3.31 -13.85 2.21
N VAL A 121 2.91 -14.44 1.09
CA VAL A 121 2.60 -13.73 -0.15
C VAL A 121 1.10 -13.83 -0.42
N GLY A 122 0.43 -12.68 -0.30
CA GLY A 122 -0.95 -12.49 -0.72
C GLY A 122 -1.05 -11.98 -2.15
N LYS A 123 -2.23 -11.49 -2.50
CA LYS A 123 -2.48 -10.87 -3.80
C LYS A 123 -1.65 -9.61 -3.96
N GLN A 124 -0.88 -9.53 -5.03
CA GLN A 124 -0.04 -8.37 -5.33
C GLN A 124 -0.81 -7.36 -6.18
N ASP A 125 -0.64 -6.08 -5.87
CA ASP A 125 -1.15 -5.00 -6.71
C ASP A 125 -0.21 -4.83 -7.93
N PRO A 126 -0.73 -4.93 -9.16
CA PRO A 126 0.07 -4.76 -10.37
C PRO A 126 0.85 -3.44 -10.44
N SER A 127 0.39 -2.41 -9.75
CA SER A 127 1.06 -1.10 -9.69
C SER A 127 2.31 -1.08 -8.80
N VAL A 128 2.45 -2.05 -7.92
CA VAL A 128 3.54 -2.13 -6.92
C VAL A 128 4.58 -3.18 -7.30
N VAL A 129 4.19 -4.17 -8.09
CA VAL A 129 5.10 -5.21 -8.59
C VAL A 129 5.95 -4.71 -9.75
N GLY A 130 7.15 -5.26 -9.88
CA GLY A 130 8.00 -4.96 -11.03
C GLY A 130 7.55 -5.67 -12.30
N PRO A 131 8.29 -5.49 -13.40
CA PRO A 131 7.99 -6.13 -14.68
C PRO A 131 8.03 -7.65 -14.63
N ASP A 132 8.67 -8.21 -13.61
CA ASP A 132 8.73 -9.64 -13.29
C ASP A 132 7.54 -10.14 -12.44
N GLY A 133 6.57 -9.28 -12.14
CA GLY A 133 5.41 -9.59 -11.32
C GLY A 133 5.70 -9.83 -9.85
N LEU A 134 6.92 -9.52 -9.39
CA LEU A 134 7.36 -9.76 -8.02
C LEU A 134 7.44 -8.46 -7.23
N SER A 135 7.04 -8.51 -5.96
CA SER A 135 7.25 -7.41 -5.03
C SER A 135 8.73 -7.30 -4.62
N SER A 136 9.14 -6.14 -4.15
CA SER A 136 10.51 -5.93 -3.63
C SER A 136 10.87 -6.90 -2.51
N LYS A 137 9.90 -7.29 -1.68
CA LYS A 137 10.10 -8.26 -0.60
C LYS A 137 10.31 -9.67 -1.14
N GLU A 138 9.57 -10.07 -2.18
CA GLU A 138 9.73 -11.38 -2.83
C GLU A 138 11.07 -11.50 -3.53
N ARG A 139 11.52 -10.45 -4.25
CA ARG A 139 12.84 -10.44 -4.87
C ARG A 139 13.93 -10.65 -3.82
N LYS A 140 13.88 -9.87 -2.73
CA LYS A 140 14.83 -9.99 -1.65
C LYS A 140 14.80 -11.36 -0.98
N ALA A 141 13.62 -11.96 -0.80
CA ALA A 141 13.51 -13.32 -0.27
C ALA A 141 14.16 -14.34 -1.21
N LYS A 142 13.88 -14.25 -2.53
CA LYS A 142 14.52 -15.14 -3.53
C LYS A 142 16.04 -14.97 -3.59
N GLU A 143 16.57 -13.76 -3.43
CA GLU A 143 18.01 -13.52 -3.34
C GLU A 143 18.62 -14.17 -2.10
N LEU A 144 17.94 -14.07 -0.97
CA LEU A 144 18.39 -14.68 0.27
C LEU A 144 18.30 -16.22 0.20
N MET A 145 17.27 -16.78 -0.44
CA MET A 145 17.18 -18.22 -0.68
C MET A 145 18.36 -18.75 -1.51
N LYS A 146 18.84 -17.99 -2.49
CA LYS A 146 20.04 -18.33 -3.26
C LYS A 146 21.33 -18.34 -2.41
N LYS A 147 21.33 -17.65 -1.28
CA LYS A 147 22.43 -17.57 -0.32
C LYS A 147 22.26 -18.54 0.86
N GLU A 148 21.54 -19.64 0.65
CA GLU A 148 21.29 -20.69 1.64
C GLU A 148 20.56 -20.23 2.92
N SER A 149 19.77 -19.15 2.83
CA SER A 149 18.95 -18.74 3.97
C SER A 149 17.74 -19.66 4.16
N LYS A 150 17.29 -19.81 5.42
CA LYS A 150 16.18 -20.68 5.81
C LYS A 150 14.80 -20.16 5.42
N ILE A 151 14.71 -19.11 4.61
CA ILE A 151 13.46 -18.45 4.25
C ILE A 151 12.60 -19.38 3.42
N ARG A 152 11.32 -19.52 3.80
CA ARG A 152 10.28 -20.19 3.00
C ARG A 152 9.24 -19.16 2.55
N ILE A 153 8.90 -19.21 1.27
CA ILE A 153 7.83 -18.38 0.70
C ILE A 153 6.55 -19.20 0.78
N LEU A 154 5.55 -18.68 1.50
CA LEU A 154 4.25 -19.30 1.68
C LEU A 154 3.19 -18.52 0.91
N LYS A 155 2.33 -19.21 0.19
CA LYS A 155 1.11 -18.62 -0.34
C LYS A 155 0.05 -18.55 0.76
N GLU A 156 -0.97 -17.72 0.56
CA GLU A 156 -2.06 -17.55 1.52
C GLU A 156 -2.68 -18.87 1.99
N LYS A 157 -2.92 -19.80 1.09
CA LYS A 157 -3.48 -21.15 1.44
C LYS A 157 -2.58 -21.95 2.36
N GLU A 158 -1.28 -21.98 2.07
CA GLU A 158 -0.29 -22.70 2.87
C GLU A 158 -0.11 -22.05 4.24
N PHE A 159 -0.19 -20.72 4.29
CA PHE A 159 -0.17 -19.95 5.53
C PHE A 159 -1.37 -20.27 6.42
N LEU A 160 -2.58 -20.32 5.86
CA LEU A 160 -3.79 -20.68 6.62
C LEU A 160 -3.75 -22.12 7.16
N GLN A 161 -3.14 -23.04 6.40
CA GLN A 161 -2.93 -24.42 6.88
C GLN A 161 -1.92 -24.51 8.03
N LEU A 162 -0.97 -23.60 8.11
CA LEU A 162 -0.02 -23.51 9.23
C LEU A 162 -0.63 -22.87 10.48
N LEU A 163 -1.70 -22.11 10.35
CA LEU A 163 -2.41 -21.49 11.46
C LEU A 163 -3.39 -22.46 12.15
N SER A 164 -3.89 -23.44 11.41
CA SER A 164 -4.84 -24.48 11.91
C SER A 164 -4.11 -25.53 12.74
#